data_0ea9b677cde2f94db51e593944c0a83d
#
_entry.id   0ea9b677cde2f94db51e593944c0a83d
#
_cell.length_a   1.000
_cell.length_b   1.000
_cell.length_c   1.000
_cell.angle_alpha   90.00
_cell.angle_beta   90.00
_cell.angle_gamma   90.00
#
_symmetry.space_group_name_H-M   'P 1'
#
loop_
_entity.id
_entity.type
_entity.pdbx_description
1 polymer ?
#
loop_
_entity_poly.entity_id
_entity_poly.type
_entity_poly.pdbx_seq_one_letter_code
_entity_poly.pdbx_strand_id
1 'polypeptide(L)'
;MIETSRLYIVDAIEEDIETIIEMENHKENRDFVWSSTFDEHKAEIEDESYLLFVFKKKEDNSIIGFALIKLDFKSEVFELRRIVISEKGMGYGKEVMKALLKFAFEEININRFWLDVYPDNVIGINLYESLGMHKDGVLRQNYKAKRGYLDQIIYSMLKSEYLQSRLTI
;
A
#
# COMPACT_ATOMS: atom_id res chain seq x y z
N MET A 1 14.56 5.13 3.07
CA MET A 1 14.25 5.74 1.74
C MET A 1 14.40 4.69 0.65
N ILE A 2 13.38 4.49 -0.19
CA ILE A 2 13.39 3.61 -1.36
C ILE A 2 13.36 4.48 -2.60
N GLU A 3 14.17 4.16 -3.60
CA GLU A 3 14.27 4.93 -4.84
C GLU A 3 13.78 4.10 -6.03
N THR A 4 12.93 4.70 -6.87
CA THR A 4 12.46 4.11 -8.12
C THR A 4 12.97 4.93 -9.31
N SER A 5 12.51 4.65 -10.53
CA SER A 5 12.87 5.45 -11.70
C SER A 5 12.39 6.89 -11.61
N ARG A 6 11.19 7.13 -11.06
CA ARG A 6 10.53 8.44 -11.06
C ARG A 6 10.20 8.98 -9.67
N LEU A 7 10.30 8.14 -8.63
CA LEU A 7 9.84 8.49 -7.29
C LEU A 7 10.91 8.25 -6.23
N TYR A 8 10.82 9.04 -5.16
CA TYR A 8 11.34 8.73 -3.84
C TYR A 8 10.18 8.27 -2.95
N ILE A 9 10.33 7.12 -2.30
CA ILE A 9 9.42 6.62 -1.27
C ILE A 9 10.13 6.83 0.06
N VAL A 10 9.62 7.73 0.86
CA VAL A 10 10.26 8.18 2.11
C VAL A 10 9.29 8.08 3.27
N ASP A 11 9.83 7.94 4.48
CA ASP A 11 9.04 8.01 5.70
C ASP A 11 8.31 9.35 5.76
N ALA A 12 7.01 9.29 6.07
CA ALA A 12 6.22 10.48 6.30
C ALA A 12 6.66 11.16 7.60
N ILE A 13 6.58 12.48 7.59
CA ILE A 13 6.78 13.32 8.77
C ILE A 13 5.46 13.97 9.17
N GLU A 14 5.40 14.58 10.35
CA GLU A 14 4.17 15.19 10.88
C GLU A 14 3.57 16.21 9.91
N GLU A 15 4.40 16.96 9.19
CA GLU A 15 4.01 17.96 8.21
C GLU A 15 3.33 17.36 6.95
N ASP A 16 3.54 16.07 6.67
CA ASP A 16 2.91 15.38 5.54
C ASP A 16 1.48 14.90 5.86
N ILE A 17 1.07 14.84 7.14
CA ILE A 17 -0.19 14.20 7.60
C ILE A 17 -1.42 14.86 6.98
N GLU A 18 -1.48 16.20 6.92
CA GLU A 18 -2.64 16.89 6.34
C GLU A 18 -2.80 16.55 4.85
N THR A 19 -1.70 16.46 4.11
CA THR A 19 -1.70 16.04 2.70
C THR A 19 -2.21 14.60 2.55
N ILE A 20 -1.82 13.70 3.46
CA ILE A 20 -2.30 12.31 3.47
C ILE A 20 -3.81 12.27 3.71
N ILE A 21 -4.33 13.00 4.70
CA ILE A 21 -5.76 13.09 5.01
C ILE A 21 -6.56 13.65 3.83
N GLU A 22 -6.05 14.67 3.14
CA GLU A 22 -6.68 15.21 1.94
C GLU A 22 -6.78 14.14 0.84
N MET A 23 -5.72 13.34 0.63
CA MET A 23 -5.73 12.26 -0.34
C MET A 23 -6.72 11.15 0.02
N GLU A 24 -6.84 10.77 1.30
CA GLU A 24 -7.82 9.79 1.77
C GLU A 24 -9.26 10.24 1.52
N ASN A 25 -9.56 11.51 1.77
CA ASN A 25 -10.89 12.07 1.64
C ASN A 25 -11.24 12.52 0.20
N HIS A 26 -10.27 12.49 -0.72
CA HIS A 26 -10.53 12.84 -2.11
C HIS A 26 -11.59 11.91 -2.72
N LYS A 27 -12.51 12.49 -3.52
CA LYS A 27 -13.68 11.76 -4.08
C LYS A 27 -13.32 10.47 -4.83
N GLU A 28 -12.12 10.38 -5.39
CA GLU A 28 -11.65 9.19 -6.13
C GLU A 28 -11.08 8.09 -5.23
N ASN A 29 -10.80 8.39 -3.96
CA ASN A 29 -10.13 7.49 -3.04
C ASN A 29 -11.00 7.07 -1.86
N ARG A 30 -11.84 7.99 -1.34
CA ARG A 30 -12.61 7.82 -0.10
C ARG A 30 -13.52 6.59 -0.04
N ASP A 31 -13.88 6.03 -1.19
CA ASP A 31 -14.70 4.82 -1.26
C ASP A 31 -13.86 3.54 -1.21
N PHE A 32 -12.53 3.65 -1.34
CA PHE A 32 -11.60 2.52 -1.40
C PHE A 32 -10.60 2.47 -0.25
N VAL A 33 -10.47 3.56 0.51
CA VAL A 33 -9.64 3.62 1.71
C VAL A 33 -10.43 4.27 2.84
N TRP A 34 -10.16 3.87 4.08
CA TRP A 34 -10.69 4.63 5.24
C TRP A 34 -9.76 5.81 5.53
N SER A 35 -10.32 6.88 6.06
CA SER A 35 -9.53 8.01 6.52
C SER A 35 -9.24 7.89 8.01
N SER A 36 -8.04 8.32 8.41
CA SER A 36 -7.66 8.50 9.79
C SER A 36 -7.65 9.98 10.18
N THR A 37 -7.63 10.21 11.47
CA THR A 37 -7.41 11.55 12.04
C THR A 37 -5.93 11.89 12.07
N PHE A 38 -5.62 13.16 12.31
CA PHE A 38 -4.24 13.62 12.48
C PHE A 38 -3.52 12.85 13.59
N ASP A 39 -4.18 12.70 14.77
CA ASP A 39 -3.59 12.01 15.91
C ASP A 39 -3.36 10.52 15.67
N GLU A 40 -4.23 9.86 14.87
CA GLU A 40 -4.04 8.46 14.48
C GLU A 40 -2.82 8.32 13.55
N HIS A 41 -2.67 9.17 12.54
CA HIS A 41 -1.49 9.16 11.68
C HIS A 41 -0.20 9.51 12.44
N LYS A 42 -0.28 10.43 13.39
CA LYS A 42 0.86 10.74 14.24
C LYS A 42 1.29 9.52 15.07
N ALA A 43 0.33 8.81 15.66
CA ALA A 43 0.61 7.59 16.39
C ALA A 43 1.20 6.48 15.48
N GLU A 44 0.73 6.37 14.21
CA GLU A 44 1.30 5.45 13.23
C GLU A 44 2.77 5.79 12.86
N ILE A 45 3.14 7.08 12.82
CA ILE A 45 4.54 7.51 12.59
C ILE A 45 5.44 7.16 13.78
N GLU A 46 4.90 7.23 15.00
CA GLU A 46 5.66 6.99 16.23
C GLU A 46 5.77 5.50 16.62
N ASP A 47 4.96 4.62 16.02
CA ASP A 47 4.93 3.18 16.30
C ASP A 47 5.83 2.40 15.34
N GLU A 48 6.89 1.78 15.88
CA GLU A 48 7.86 0.98 15.10
C GLU A 48 7.24 -0.20 14.31
N SER A 49 6.02 -0.63 14.66
CA SER A 49 5.30 -1.66 13.91
C SER A 49 4.59 -1.11 12.65
N TYR A 50 4.60 0.21 12.44
CA TYR A 50 4.04 0.84 11.26
C TYR A 50 5.11 1.52 10.41
N LEU A 51 4.87 1.56 9.10
CA LEU A 51 5.58 2.42 8.16
C LEU A 51 4.55 3.26 7.43
N LEU A 52 4.60 4.56 7.62
CA LEU A 52 3.81 5.51 6.83
C LEU A 52 4.75 6.15 5.82
N PHE A 53 4.59 5.81 4.54
CA PHE A 53 5.42 6.34 3.46
C PHE A 53 4.66 7.36 2.64
N VAL A 54 5.34 8.40 2.17
CA VAL A 54 4.88 9.28 1.11
C VAL A 54 5.70 9.07 -0.17
N PHE A 55 5.05 9.25 -1.32
CA PHE A 55 5.66 9.10 -2.65
C PHE A 55 5.89 10.48 -3.26
N LYS A 56 7.15 10.87 -3.39
CA LYS A 56 7.56 12.18 -3.91
C LYS A 56 8.11 12.01 -5.32
N LYS A 57 7.64 12.83 -6.26
CA LYS A 57 8.20 12.85 -7.61
C LYS A 57 9.63 13.38 -7.57
N LYS A 58 10.53 12.76 -8.33
CA LYS A 58 11.90 13.23 -8.47
C LYS A 58 12.01 14.57 -9.19
N GLU A 59 11.04 14.86 -10.05
CA GLU A 59 11.00 16.04 -10.89
C GLU A 59 10.86 17.34 -10.08
N ASP A 60 9.93 17.33 -9.09
CA ASP A 60 9.53 18.56 -8.38
C ASP A 60 9.30 18.37 -6.88
N ASN A 61 9.59 17.18 -6.34
CA ASN A 61 9.34 16.77 -4.95
C ASN A 61 7.86 16.82 -4.51
N SER A 62 6.92 16.93 -5.44
CA SER A 62 5.50 16.89 -5.10
C SER A 62 5.10 15.50 -4.59
N ILE A 63 4.25 15.47 -3.55
CA ILE A 63 3.69 14.24 -3.01
C ILE A 63 2.51 13.82 -3.90
N ILE A 64 2.59 12.61 -4.46
CA ILE A 64 1.56 12.06 -5.34
C ILE A 64 0.85 10.84 -4.77
N GLY A 65 1.17 10.46 -3.56
CA GLY A 65 0.55 9.32 -2.92
C GLY A 65 1.21 8.96 -1.60
N PHE A 66 0.65 7.96 -0.95
CA PHE A 66 1.17 7.42 0.31
C PHE A 66 0.86 5.94 0.44
N ALA A 67 1.54 5.26 1.35
CA ALA A 67 1.20 3.92 1.81
C ALA A 67 1.31 3.84 3.34
N LEU A 68 0.34 3.14 3.95
CA LEU A 68 0.41 2.72 5.33
C LEU A 68 0.63 1.20 5.38
N ILE A 69 1.66 0.80 6.08
CA ILE A 69 2.07 -0.59 6.25
C ILE A 69 2.05 -0.93 7.73
N LYS A 70 1.63 -2.15 8.05
CA LYS A 70 1.83 -2.74 9.38
C LYS A 70 2.77 -3.93 9.26
N LEU A 71 3.77 -3.99 10.15
CA LEU A 71 4.74 -5.07 10.21
C LEU A 71 4.47 -5.97 11.41
N ASP A 72 4.48 -7.27 11.19
CA ASP A 72 4.61 -8.27 12.24
C ASP A 72 5.98 -8.95 12.08
N PHE A 73 6.97 -8.45 12.80
CA PHE A 73 8.34 -8.96 12.74
C PHE A 73 8.47 -10.41 13.26
N LYS A 74 7.59 -10.81 14.17
CA LYS A 74 7.61 -12.18 14.73
C LYS A 74 7.15 -13.22 13.70
N SER A 75 6.13 -12.87 12.92
CA SER A 75 5.55 -13.73 11.89
C SER A 75 6.14 -13.45 10.50
N GLU A 76 7.03 -12.45 10.37
CA GLU A 76 7.62 -11.99 9.12
C GLU A 76 6.54 -11.61 8.08
N VAL A 77 5.54 -10.83 8.52
CA VAL A 77 4.40 -10.41 7.71
C VAL A 77 4.41 -8.91 7.47
N PHE A 78 4.19 -8.54 6.22
CA PHE A 78 4.01 -7.16 5.74
C PHE A 78 2.56 -7.00 5.27
N GLU A 79 1.79 -6.22 6.00
CA GLU A 79 0.41 -5.86 5.65
C GLU A 79 0.38 -4.48 5.01
N LEU A 80 0.09 -4.39 3.72
CA LEU A 80 -0.19 -3.11 3.07
C LEU A 80 -1.62 -2.70 3.37
N ARG A 81 -1.81 -1.88 4.40
CA ARG A 81 -3.13 -1.47 4.90
C ARG A 81 -3.83 -0.45 4.01
N ARG A 82 -3.06 0.50 3.48
CA ARG A 82 -3.56 1.54 2.57
C ARG A 82 -2.51 1.87 1.53
N ILE A 83 -2.98 2.14 0.32
CA ILE A 83 -2.17 2.74 -0.73
C ILE A 83 -3.04 3.68 -1.55
N VAL A 84 -2.56 4.89 -1.75
CA VAL A 84 -3.22 5.90 -2.59
C VAL A 84 -2.21 6.48 -3.56
N ILE A 85 -2.62 6.60 -4.82
CA ILE A 85 -1.92 7.33 -5.88
C ILE A 85 -2.89 8.37 -6.43
N SER A 86 -2.57 9.65 -6.34
CA SER A 86 -3.40 10.74 -6.84
C SER A 86 -3.31 10.91 -8.37
N GLU A 87 -2.13 10.71 -8.94
CA GLU A 87 -1.92 10.75 -10.40
C GLU A 87 -2.18 9.39 -11.04
N LYS A 88 -3.45 9.09 -11.36
CA LYS A 88 -3.87 7.79 -11.89
C LYS A 88 -3.53 7.64 -13.38
N GLY A 89 -3.42 6.38 -13.83
CA GLY A 89 -3.16 6.06 -15.25
C GLY A 89 -1.71 6.25 -15.72
N MET A 90 -0.83 6.78 -14.87
CA MET A 90 0.58 7.07 -15.22
C MET A 90 1.54 5.91 -14.89
N GLY A 91 1.03 4.78 -14.40
CA GLY A 91 1.84 3.61 -14.02
C GLY A 91 2.56 3.72 -12.67
N TYR A 92 2.35 4.80 -11.93
CA TYR A 92 2.97 4.99 -10.61
C TYR A 92 2.57 3.90 -9.61
N GLY A 93 1.32 3.43 -9.62
CA GLY A 93 0.88 2.36 -8.73
C GLY A 93 1.68 1.07 -8.91
N LYS A 94 1.95 0.68 -10.16
CA LYS A 94 2.77 -0.50 -10.46
C LYS A 94 4.23 -0.31 -10.06
N GLU A 95 4.78 0.88 -10.25
CA GLU A 95 6.14 1.24 -9.88
C GLU A 95 6.33 1.17 -8.36
N VAL A 96 5.43 1.79 -7.60
CA VAL A 96 5.44 1.76 -6.13
C VAL A 96 5.28 0.34 -5.60
N MET A 97 4.29 -0.41 -6.08
CA MET A 97 4.06 -1.79 -5.62
C MET A 97 5.28 -2.68 -5.86
N LYS A 98 5.95 -2.58 -7.02
CA LYS A 98 7.20 -3.31 -7.27
C LYS A 98 8.30 -2.92 -6.29
N ALA A 99 8.42 -1.64 -5.97
CA ALA A 99 9.40 -1.15 -5.01
C ALA A 99 9.11 -1.63 -3.59
N LEU A 100 7.84 -1.63 -3.17
CA LEU A 100 7.43 -2.14 -1.85
C LEU A 100 7.63 -3.66 -1.73
N LEU A 101 7.32 -4.43 -2.78
CA LEU A 101 7.59 -5.88 -2.80
C LEU A 101 9.08 -6.17 -2.69
N LYS A 102 9.92 -5.42 -3.44
CA LYS A 102 11.37 -5.54 -3.34
C LYS A 102 11.87 -5.21 -1.93
N PHE A 103 11.44 -4.10 -1.37
CA PHE A 103 11.78 -3.68 -0.01
C PHE A 103 11.40 -4.75 1.02
N ALA A 104 10.16 -5.26 0.97
CA ALA A 104 9.67 -6.27 1.90
C ALA A 104 10.51 -7.57 1.85
N PHE A 105 10.76 -8.09 0.65
CA PHE A 105 11.38 -9.41 0.50
C PHE A 105 12.91 -9.38 0.50
N GLU A 106 13.54 -8.32 -0.02
CA GLU A 106 15.00 -8.26 -0.18
C GLU A 106 15.68 -7.45 0.92
N GLU A 107 15.07 -6.36 1.42
CA GLU A 107 15.71 -5.46 2.38
C GLU A 107 15.34 -5.79 3.83
N ILE A 108 14.05 -5.98 4.14
CA ILE A 108 13.60 -6.31 5.49
C ILE A 108 13.27 -7.80 5.70
N ASN A 109 13.50 -8.63 4.69
CA ASN A 109 13.46 -10.10 4.77
C ASN A 109 12.12 -10.69 5.22
N ILE A 110 11.01 -10.10 4.86
CA ILE A 110 9.65 -10.57 5.13
C ILE A 110 9.39 -11.89 4.38
N ASN A 111 8.57 -12.77 4.97
CA ASN A 111 8.14 -14.01 4.32
C ASN A 111 6.84 -13.84 3.54
N ARG A 112 5.90 -13.00 4.03
CA ARG A 112 4.57 -12.82 3.44
C ARG A 112 4.20 -11.34 3.32
N PHE A 113 3.93 -10.90 2.10
CA PHE A 113 3.30 -9.61 1.79
C PHE A 113 1.82 -9.85 1.51
N TRP A 114 0.93 -9.06 2.11
CA TRP A 114 -0.50 -9.17 1.82
C TRP A 114 -1.22 -7.82 1.91
N LEU A 115 -2.39 -7.78 1.31
CA LEU A 115 -3.30 -6.64 1.33
C LEU A 115 -4.74 -7.12 1.18
N ASP A 116 -5.68 -6.25 1.48
CA ASP A 116 -7.08 -6.42 1.10
C ASP A 116 -7.51 -5.38 0.06
N VAL A 117 -8.54 -5.72 -0.69
CA VAL A 117 -9.14 -4.84 -1.69
C VAL A 117 -10.65 -5.08 -1.77
N TYR A 118 -11.43 -4.02 -1.94
CA TYR A 118 -12.87 -4.13 -2.13
C TYR A 118 -13.19 -4.65 -3.54
N PRO A 119 -14.27 -5.46 -3.70
CA PRO A 119 -14.58 -6.11 -4.98
C PRO A 119 -14.82 -5.15 -6.15
N ASP A 120 -15.26 -3.94 -5.89
CA ASP A 120 -15.49 -2.91 -6.89
C ASP A 120 -14.24 -2.06 -7.24
N ASN A 121 -13.13 -2.26 -6.54
CA ASN A 121 -11.85 -1.67 -6.89
C ASN A 121 -11.14 -2.46 -8.00
N VAL A 122 -11.72 -2.45 -9.19
CA VAL A 122 -11.23 -3.21 -10.36
C VAL A 122 -9.79 -2.80 -10.74
N ILE A 123 -9.44 -1.53 -10.58
CA ILE A 123 -8.09 -1.02 -10.88
C ILE A 123 -7.06 -1.66 -9.93
N GLY A 124 -7.35 -1.70 -8.64
CA GLY A 124 -6.49 -2.35 -7.65
C GLY A 124 -6.36 -3.86 -7.90
N ILE A 125 -7.47 -4.54 -8.12
CA ILE A 125 -7.49 -5.98 -8.43
C ILE A 125 -6.61 -6.29 -9.63
N ASN A 126 -6.80 -5.59 -10.76
CA ASN A 126 -6.00 -5.79 -11.97
C ASN A 126 -4.50 -5.52 -11.73
N LEU A 127 -4.18 -4.52 -10.90
CA LEU A 127 -2.80 -4.22 -10.54
C LEU A 127 -2.18 -5.40 -9.78
N TYR A 128 -2.82 -5.89 -8.73
CA TYR A 128 -2.30 -6.97 -7.89
C TYR A 128 -2.15 -8.28 -8.66
N GLU A 129 -3.13 -8.64 -9.47
CA GLU A 129 -3.05 -9.80 -10.37
C GLU A 129 -1.93 -9.66 -11.40
N SER A 130 -1.73 -8.45 -11.97
CA SER A 130 -0.62 -8.18 -12.91
C SER A 130 0.77 -8.29 -12.31
N LEU A 131 0.86 -8.22 -10.97
CA LEU A 131 2.10 -8.41 -10.21
C LEU A 131 2.32 -9.86 -9.80
N GLY A 132 1.38 -10.76 -10.12
CA GLY A 132 1.45 -12.17 -9.77
C GLY A 132 1.05 -12.46 -8.32
N MET A 133 0.34 -11.55 -7.65
CA MET A 133 -0.18 -11.82 -6.30
C MET A 133 -1.29 -12.87 -6.36
N HIS A 134 -1.30 -13.77 -5.38
CA HIS A 134 -2.29 -14.83 -5.23
C HIS A 134 -3.53 -14.32 -4.48
N LYS A 135 -4.72 -14.68 -4.97
CA LYS A 135 -5.97 -14.43 -4.27
C LYS A 135 -6.20 -15.52 -3.21
N ASP A 136 -6.03 -15.18 -1.94
CA ASP A 136 -6.16 -16.12 -0.83
C ASP A 136 -7.63 -16.44 -0.50
N GLY A 137 -8.51 -15.46 -0.67
CA GLY A 137 -9.94 -15.64 -0.35
C GLY A 137 -10.68 -14.32 -0.21
N VAL A 138 -11.90 -14.44 0.34
CA VAL A 138 -12.80 -13.30 0.57
C VAL A 138 -13.29 -13.33 2.01
N LEU A 139 -13.11 -12.24 2.72
CA LEU A 139 -13.72 -11.98 4.02
C LEU A 139 -15.06 -11.30 3.77
N ARG A 140 -16.17 -12.06 3.97
CA ARG A 140 -17.50 -11.56 3.69
C ARG A 140 -17.93 -10.54 4.72
N GLN A 141 -18.38 -9.35 4.24
CA GLN A 141 -18.91 -8.24 5.07
C GLN A 141 -17.99 -7.87 6.24
N ASN A 142 -16.67 -7.91 5.99
CA ASN A 142 -15.67 -7.72 7.02
C ASN A 142 -15.43 -6.24 7.39
N TYR A 143 -15.87 -5.31 6.55
CA TYR A 143 -15.72 -3.89 6.78
C TYR A 143 -17.05 -3.14 6.71
N LYS A 144 -17.30 -2.27 7.70
CA LYS A 144 -18.47 -1.38 7.73
C LYS A 144 -18.09 0.01 7.22
N ALA A 145 -18.37 0.27 5.95
CA ALA A 145 -18.21 1.59 5.33
C ALA A 145 -19.50 2.41 5.45
N LYS A 146 -19.43 3.70 5.08
CA LYS A 146 -20.62 4.57 4.96
C LYS A 146 -21.64 4.01 3.96
N ARG A 147 -21.17 3.33 2.91
CA ARG A 147 -21.99 2.69 1.86
C ARG A 147 -22.47 1.28 2.19
N GLY A 148 -22.28 0.81 3.43
CA GLY A 148 -22.73 -0.49 3.90
C GLY A 148 -21.60 -1.45 4.26
N TYR A 149 -21.96 -2.73 4.45
CA TYR A 149 -20.98 -3.78 4.73
C TYR A 149 -20.30 -4.23 3.43
N LEU A 150 -18.97 -4.24 3.44
CA LEU A 150 -18.17 -4.59 2.27
C LEU A 150 -17.39 -5.87 2.50
N ASP A 151 -17.32 -6.69 1.45
CA ASP A 151 -16.40 -7.81 1.37
C ASP A 151 -14.98 -7.29 1.18
N GLN A 152 -13.98 -8.01 1.68
CA GLN A 152 -12.58 -7.75 1.43
C GLN A 152 -11.95 -8.97 0.76
N ILE A 153 -11.39 -8.77 -0.44
CA ILE A 153 -10.63 -9.80 -1.15
C ILE A 153 -9.19 -9.72 -0.66
N ILE A 154 -8.64 -10.83 -0.21
CA ILE A 154 -7.27 -10.90 0.27
C ILE A 154 -6.36 -11.34 -0.87
N TYR A 155 -5.33 -10.53 -1.15
CA TYR A 155 -4.24 -10.85 -2.05
C TYR A 155 -2.94 -10.95 -1.27
N SER A 156 -2.11 -11.92 -1.64
CA SER A 156 -0.79 -12.11 -1.02
C SER A 156 0.27 -12.53 -2.00
N MET A 157 1.53 -12.41 -1.57
CA MET A 157 2.69 -12.98 -2.23
C MET A 157 3.63 -13.51 -1.17
N LEU A 158 4.13 -14.73 -1.36
CA LEU A 158 5.16 -15.32 -0.51
C LEU A 158 6.55 -15.00 -1.06
N LYS A 159 7.54 -14.95 -0.19
CA LYS A 159 8.94 -14.73 -0.59
C LYS A 159 9.42 -15.73 -1.64
N SER A 160 9.03 -16.99 -1.50
CA SER A 160 9.37 -18.04 -2.47
C SER A 160 8.79 -17.77 -3.86
N GLU A 161 7.56 -17.27 -3.96
CA GLU A 161 6.89 -16.90 -5.22
C GLU A 161 7.57 -15.69 -5.87
N TYR A 162 7.89 -14.68 -5.05
CA TYR A 162 8.64 -13.50 -5.50
C TYR A 162 9.99 -13.88 -6.11
N LEU A 163 10.76 -14.74 -5.44
CA LEU A 163 12.07 -15.18 -5.93
C LEU A 163 11.95 -16.00 -7.22
N GLN A 164 10.95 -16.88 -7.34
CA GLN A 164 10.70 -17.65 -8.56
C GLN A 164 10.37 -16.76 -9.75
N SER A 165 9.54 -15.72 -9.56
CA SER A 165 9.18 -14.79 -10.64
C SER A 165 10.38 -14.04 -11.21
N ARG A 166 11.44 -13.84 -10.43
CA ARG A 166 12.69 -13.19 -10.86
C ARG A 166 13.63 -14.11 -11.63
N LEU A 167 13.53 -15.42 -11.43
CA LEU A 167 14.36 -16.40 -12.15
C LEU A 167 13.82 -16.71 -13.55
N THR A 168 12.61 -16.25 -13.86
CA THR A 168 11.93 -16.53 -15.15
C THR A 168 12.04 -15.35 -16.13
N ILE A 169 12.76 -14.29 -15.76
CA ILE A 169 13.10 -13.12 -16.60
C ILE A 169 14.59 -13.18 -16.96
#